data_9509ae5d6fe9ab244a80efc0defb26eb
#
_entry.id   9509ae5d6fe9ab244a80efc0defb26eb
#
_cell.length_a   1.000
_cell.length_b   1.000
_cell.length_c   1.000
_cell.angle_alpha   90.00
_cell.angle_beta   90.00
_cell.angle_gamma   90.00
#
_symmetry.space_group_name_H-M   'P 1'
#
loop_
_entity.id
_entity.type
_entity.pdbx_description
1 polymer ?
#
loop_
_entity_poly.entity_id
_entity_poly.type
_entity_poly.pdbx_seq_one_letter_code
_entity_poly.pdbx_strand_id
1 'polypeptide(L)'
;NYSDEKFLLDFNDMDAVKHIIQDESVDYILAGCSEAAYISAVTLSNELGIGCYDLLETAQLLHNKWAFKKFCLDNHISTPDAQYYTPQLNLTELSFPLAIKPTTLSGGQGVDIVNSVSELEKAVIKSEKFSTDLILEEYVEGQLIAYSLFLQDQKVIYGFVGDDKSYLNKYLINTAYPVTLKQEVLDKMKHDVEKVASYLQLVDGIFHLQIIIKDDIPYIIDVTRRIPGDLYPKLIEYCDGVAYSKAVVKSYLGEALENEFERNLDLN
;
A
#
# COMPACT_ATOMS: atom_id res chain seq x y z
N ASN A 1 18.66 -11.54 -20.41
CA ASN A 1 18.69 -12.20 -19.11
C ASN A 1 19.63 -11.43 -18.20
N TYR A 2 19.10 -10.94 -17.08
CA TYR A 2 19.85 -10.19 -16.08
C TYR A 2 20.02 -11.01 -14.79
N SER A 3 19.66 -12.32 -14.82
CA SER A 3 19.81 -13.24 -13.68
C SER A 3 20.81 -14.34 -14.04
N ASP A 4 21.62 -14.72 -13.07
CA ASP A 4 22.60 -15.82 -13.20
C ASP A 4 21.88 -17.16 -13.24
N GLU A 5 20.85 -17.33 -12.40
CA GLU A 5 20.02 -18.52 -12.35
C GLU A 5 18.53 -18.19 -12.35
N LYS A 6 17.70 -19.18 -12.65
CA LYS A 6 16.24 -19.05 -12.74
C LYS A 6 15.55 -20.31 -12.25
N PHE A 7 14.74 -20.15 -11.22
CA PHE A 7 13.91 -21.20 -10.65
C PHE A 7 12.43 -20.96 -11.02
N LEU A 8 11.76 -22.00 -11.55
CA LEU A 8 10.34 -21.95 -11.89
C LEU A 8 9.55 -22.63 -10.78
N LEU A 9 9.02 -21.84 -9.85
CA LEU A 9 8.21 -22.31 -8.74
C LEU A 9 7.13 -21.28 -8.40
N ASP A 10 6.13 -21.70 -7.63
CA ASP A 10 5.17 -20.79 -7.03
C ASP A 10 5.82 -20.13 -5.79
N PHE A 11 5.89 -18.81 -5.78
CA PHE A 11 6.42 -18.07 -4.63
C PHE A 11 5.55 -18.17 -3.36
N ASN A 12 4.34 -18.73 -3.47
CA ASN A 12 3.51 -19.08 -2.30
C ASN A 12 3.89 -20.44 -1.69
N ASP A 13 4.67 -21.26 -2.42
CA ASP A 13 5.28 -22.48 -1.87
C ASP A 13 6.52 -22.09 -1.05
N MET A 14 6.25 -21.68 0.21
CA MET A 14 7.27 -21.17 1.14
C MET A 14 8.40 -22.18 1.36
N ASP A 15 8.08 -23.46 1.43
CA ASP A 15 9.09 -24.51 1.66
C ASP A 15 10.02 -24.63 0.45
N ALA A 16 9.48 -24.60 -0.77
CA ALA A 16 10.30 -24.64 -1.99
C ALA A 16 11.19 -23.39 -2.11
N VAL A 17 10.65 -22.19 -1.84
CA VAL A 17 11.44 -20.95 -1.85
C VAL A 17 12.53 -20.98 -0.79
N LYS A 18 12.21 -21.43 0.43
CA LYS A 18 13.15 -21.56 1.54
C LYS A 18 14.33 -22.50 1.23
N HIS A 19 14.05 -23.65 0.59
CA HIS A 19 15.11 -24.57 0.16
C HIS A 19 16.07 -23.88 -0.82
N ILE A 20 15.54 -23.17 -1.83
CA ILE A 20 16.40 -22.44 -2.78
C ILE A 20 17.25 -21.39 -2.06
N ILE A 21 16.67 -20.61 -1.14
CA ILE A 21 17.41 -19.60 -0.37
C ILE A 21 18.57 -20.23 0.38
N GLN A 22 18.36 -21.41 0.98
CA GLN A 22 19.38 -22.11 1.76
C GLN A 22 20.45 -22.78 0.87
N ASP A 23 20.01 -23.46 -0.21
CA ASP A 23 20.90 -24.18 -1.12
C ASP A 23 21.82 -23.24 -1.89
N GLU A 24 21.31 -22.08 -2.31
CA GLU A 24 22.06 -21.05 -3.04
C GLU A 24 22.74 -20.03 -2.13
N SER A 25 22.61 -20.15 -0.82
CA SER A 25 23.17 -19.21 0.18
C SER A 25 22.79 -17.75 -0.12
N VAL A 26 21.50 -17.50 -0.30
CA VAL A 26 20.95 -16.16 -0.62
C VAL A 26 21.00 -15.26 0.61
N ASP A 27 21.63 -14.09 0.49
CA ASP A 27 21.76 -13.11 1.57
C ASP A 27 20.53 -12.18 1.67
N TYR A 28 19.83 -11.93 0.54
CA TYR A 28 18.72 -10.98 0.48
C TYR A 28 17.59 -11.48 -0.40
N ILE A 29 16.37 -11.14 -0.01
CA ILE A 29 15.16 -11.37 -0.81
C ILE A 29 14.62 -10.01 -1.24
N LEU A 30 14.28 -9.85 -2.51
CA LEU A 30 13.59 -8.67 -3.01
C LEU A 30 12.20 -9.06 -3.48
N ALA A 31 11.18 -8.52 -2.80
CA ALA A 31 9.81 -8.67 -3.26
C ALA A 31 9.59 -7.91 -4.56
N GLY A 32 8.82 -8.49 -5.47
CA GLY A 32 8.32 -7.79 -6.65
C GLY A 32 7.16 -6.86 -6.30
N CYS A 33 6.33 -6.56 -7.28
CA CYS A 33 5.17 -5.67 -7.14
C CYS A 33 3.88 -6.40 -6.72
N SER A 34 3.92 -7.71 -6.48
CA SER A 34 2.78 -8.51 -6.02
C SER A 34 2.70 -8.48 -4.49
N GLU A 35 1.49 -8.30 -3.97
CA GLU A 35 1.24 -8.31 -2.52
C GLU A 35 1.55 -9.68 -1.90
N ALA A 36 1.12 -10.76 -2.57
CA ALA A 36 1.42 -12.11 -2.12
C ALA A 36 2.94 -12.37 -2.08
N ALA A 37 3.68 -11.96 -3.13
CA ALA A 37 5.14 -12.09 -3.15
C ALA A 37 5.81 -11.24 -2.04
N TYR A 38 5.25 -10.07 -1.70
CA TYR A 38 5.76 -9.26 -0.60
C TYR A 38 5.59 -9.97 0.75
N ILE A 39 4.40 -10.51 1.03
CA ILE A 39 4.15 -11.26 2.27
C ILE A 39 5.02 -12.52 2.37
N SER A 40 5.22 -13.22 1.24
CA SER A 40 6.16 -14.35 1.17
C SER A 40 7.59 -13.93 1.51
N ALA A 41 8.06 -12.83 0.93
CA ALA A 41 9.40 -12.29 1.21
C ALA A 41 9.55 -11.87 2.68
N VAL A 42 8.55 -11.18 3.25
CA VAL A 42 8.54 -10.79 4.68
C VAL A 42 8.60 -12.02 5.58
N THR A 43 7.78 -13.03 5.28
CA THR A 43 7.74 -14.27 6.07
C THR A 43 9.11 -14.95 6.11
N LEU A 44 9.69 -15.19 4.93
CA LEU A 44 10.98 -15.85 4.80
C LEU A 44 12.14 -15.00 5.35
N SER A 45 12.08 -13.67 5.15
CA SER A 45 13.05 -12.74 5.72
C SER A 45 13.05 -12.82 7.26
N ASN A 46 11.88 -12.79 7.89
CA ASN A 46 11.75 -12.86 9.34
C ASN A 46 12.18 -14.25 9.89
N GLU A 47 11.83 -15.33 9.18
CA GLU A 47 12.22 -16.68 9.58
C GLU A 47 13.73 -16.93 9.48
N LEU A 48 14.37 -16.42 8.44
CA LEU A 48 15.77 -16.71 8.11
C LEU A 48 16.73 -15.61 8.60
N GLY A 49 16.20 -14.46 9.02
CA GLY A 49 17.01 -13.31 9.45
C GLY A 49 17.79 -12.66 8.32
N ILE A 50 17.22 -12.61 7.10
CA ILE A 50 17.85 -12.04 5.89
C ILE A 50 17.04 -10.89 5.33
N GLY A 51 17.70 -9.90 4.73
CA GLY A 51 17.04 -8.69 4.20
C GLY A 51 16.54 -7.76 5.30
N CYS A 52 15.91 -6.66 4.88
CA CYS A 52 15.39 -5.62 5.77
C CYS A 52 13.90 -5.42 5.52
N TYR A 53 13.07 -6.06 6.32
CA TYR A 53 11.62 -6.02 6.25
C TYR A 53 11.00 -5.72 7.62
N ASP A 54 9.81 -5.16 7.62
CA ASP A 54 8.99 -5.05 8.83
C ASP A 54 8.73 -6.44 9.43
N LEU A 55 8.35 -6.49 10.70
CA LEU A 55 7.88 -7.75 11.30
C LEU A 55 6.65 -8.26 10.54
N LEU A 56 6.51 -9.58 10.44
CA LEU A 56 5.40 -10.21 9.71
C LEU A 56 4.04 -9.73 10.20
N GLU A 57 3.86 -9.58 11.51
CA GLU A 57 2.62 -9.07 12.10
C GLU A 57 2.32 -7.63 11.68
N THR A 58 3.35 -6.77 11.57
CA THR A 58 3.22 -5.40 11.08
C THR A 58 2.86 -5.38 9.60
N ALA A 59 3.53 -6.19 8.78
CA ALA A 59 3.21 -6.31 7.36
C ALA A 59 1.77 -6.81 7.15
N GLN A 60 1.33 -7.81 7.89
CA GLN A 60 -0.05 -8.32 7.85
C GLN A 60 -1.08 -7.27 8.27
N LEU A 61 -0.80 -6.48 9.32
CA LEU A 61 -1.66 -5.38 9.74
C LEU A 61 -1.82 -4.34 8.63
N LEU A 62 -0.72 -3.92 8.01
CA LEU A 62 -0.74 -2.91 6.94
C LEU A 62 -1.50 -3.39 5.70
N HIS A 63 -1.36 -4.67 5.33
CA HIS A 63 -1.99 -5.25 4.14
C HIS A 63 -3.41 -5.75 4.36
N ASN A 64 -3.90 -5.84 5.59
CA ASN A 64 -5.30 -6.12 5.89
C ASN A 64 -6.07 -4.81 6.07
N LYS A 65 -6.96 -4.50 5.13
CA LYS A 65 -7.70 -3.23 5.12
C LYS A 65 -8.46 -2.94 6.41
N TRP A 66 -9.07 -3.97 7.02
CA TRP A 66 -9.76 -3.78 8.28
C TRP A 66 -8.80 -3.52 9.44
N ALA A 67 -7.74 -4.33 9.56
CA ALA A 67 -6.76 -4.17 10.63
C ALA A 67 -6.10 -2.78 10.57
N PHE A 68 -5.70 -2.34 9.36
CA PHE A 68 -5.12 -1.01 9.17
C PHE A 68 -6.13 0.11 9.45
N LYS A 69 -7.38 0.01 8.96
CA LYS A 69 -8.43 0.99 9.25
C LYS A 69 -8.68 1.12 10.75
N LYS A 70 -8.87 -0.03 11.41
CA LYS A 70 -9.06 -0.03 12.86
C LYS A 70 -7.90 0.62 13.59
N PHE A 71 -6.66 0.30 13.19
CA PHE A 71 -5.45 0.93 13.73
C PHE A 71 -5.49 2.46 13.53
N CYS A 72 -5.85 2.94 12.33
CA CYS A 72 -5.94 4.37 12.06
C CYS A 72 -7.00 5.06 12.92
N LEU A 73 -8.20 4.47 13.03
CA LEU A 73 -9.29 5.02 13.85
C LEU A 73 -8.91 5.07 15.34
N ASP A 74 -8.37 3.98 15.88
CA ASP A 74 -7.94 3.88 17.28
C ASP A 74 -6.83 4.89 17.62
N ASN A 75 -6.02 5.30 16.63
CA ASN A 75 -4.91 6.22 16.81
C ASN A 75 -5.17 7.63 16.26
N HIS A 76 -6.41 7.98 15.91
CA HIS A 76 -6.77 9.29 15.35
C HIS A 76 -5.92 9.70 14.14
N ILE A 77 -5.67 8.75 13.24
CA ILE A 77 -5.06 8.96 11.92
C ILE A 77 -6.18 9.13 10.92
N SER A 78 -6.06 10.11 10.04
CA SER A 78 -7.13 10.47 9.10
C SER A 78 -7.41 9.36 8.10
N THR A 79 -8.59 8.76 8.21
CA THR A 79 -9.09 7.67 7.34
C THR A 79 -10.64 7.73 7.33
N PRO A 80 -11.33 7.26 6.28
CA PRO A 80 -12.79 7.14 6.33
C PRO A 80 -13.25 6.25 7.48
N ASP A 81 -14.38 6.59 8.08
CA ASP A 81 -15.02 5.72 9.07
C ASP A 81 -15.30 4.34 8.47
N ALA A 82 -15.05 3.30 9.23
CA ALA A 82 -15.19 1.94 8.74
C ALA A 82 -15.67 0.98 9.83
N GLN A 83 -16.32 -0.09 9.40
CA GLN A 83 -16.73 -1.20 10.26
C GLN A 83 -16.60 -2.53 9.54
N TYR A 84 -16.32 -3.57 10.30
CA TYR A 84 -16.30 -4.92 9.78
C TYR A 84 -17.74 -5.40 9.48
N TYR A 85 -17.95 -5.93 8.27
CA TYR A 85 -19.27 -6.46 7.91
C TYR A 85 -19.52 -7.80 8.56
N THR A 86 -20.67 -7.94 9.19
CA THR A 86 -21.20 -9.22 9.65
C THR A 86 -22.67 -9.32 9.26
N PRO A 87 -23.22 -10.54 9.04
CA PRO A 87 -24.65 -10.72 8.74
C PRO A 87 -25.60 -10.19 9.83
N GLN A 88 -25.09 -9.99 11.05
CA GLN A 88 -25.85 -9.48 12.21
C GLN A 88 -25.80 -7.96 12.33
N LEU A 89 -25.07 -7.29 11.44
CA LEU A 89 -24.95 -5.83 11.47
C LEU A 89 -26.30 -5.16 11.30
N ASN A 90 -26.60 -4.16 12.13
CA ASN A 90 -27.83 -3.39 12.00
C ASN A 90 -27.75 -2.42 10.80
N LEU A 91 -28.27 -2.86 9.66
CA LEU A 91 -28.21 -2.10 8.41
C LEU A 91 -29.01 -0.80 8.44
N THR A 92 -29.93 -0.62 9.41
CA THR A 92 -30.75 0.61 9.52
C THR A 92 -29.98 1.79 10.14
N GLU A 93 -28.85 1.54 10.77
CA GLU A 93 -27.98 2.54 11.37
C GLU A 93 -26.89 3.03 10.41
N LEU A 94 -26.80 2.44 9.20
CA LEU A 94 -25.79 2.81 8.21
C LEU A 94 -26.12 4.13 7.54
N SER A 95 -25.10 4.97 7.41
CA SER A 95 -25.15 6.20 6.62
C SER A 95 -24.58 5.94 5.21
N PHE A 96 -25.36 6.20 4.18
CA PHE A 96 -24.96 6.01 2.79
C PHE A 96 -24.52 7.34 2.14
N PRO A 97 -23.64 7.32 1.10
CA PRO A 97 -23.09 6.15 0.42
C PRO A 97 -21.95 5.48 1.19
N LEU A 98 -21.81 4.15 0.98
CA LEU A 98 -20.74 3.34 1.55
C LEU A 98 -19.94 2.65 0.44
N ALA A 99 -18.67 2.40 0.72
CA ALA A 99 -17.83 1.48 -0.04
C ALA A 99 -17.78 0.12 0.67
N ILE A 100 -18.11 -0.97 -0.04
CA ILE A 100 -17.89 -2.34 0.43
C ILE A 100 -16.61 -2.87 -0.21
N LYS A 101 -15.74 -3.51 0.58
CA LYS A 101 -14.43 -4.00 0.11
C LYS A 101 -14.06 -5.33 0.81
N PRO A 102 -13.47 -6.30 0.10
CA PRO A 102 -12.71 -7.38 0.73
C PRO A 102 -11.50 -6.85 1.52
N THR A 103 -11.16 -7.49 2.63
CA THR A 103 -10.10 -7.03 3.53
C THR A 103 -8.69 -7.22 2.99
N THR A 104 -8.47 -8.18 2.08
CA THR A 104 -7.13 -8.61 1.66
C THR A 104 -6.90 -8.58 0.14
N LEU A 105 -7.88 -8.13 -0.66
CA LEU A 105 -7.72 -8.05 -2.12
C LEU A 105 -7.25 -6.67 -2.57
N SER A 106 -6.48 -6.64 -3.66
CA SER A 106 -5.96 -5.44 -4.32
C SER A 106 -6.60 -5.21 -5.70
N GLY A 107 -6.28 -4.08 -6.35
CA GLY A 107 -6.73 -3.76 -7.70
C GLY A 107 -8.24 -3.58 -7.85
N GLY A 108 -8.93 -3.19 -6.80
CA GLY A 108 -10.38 -2.92 -6.83
C GLY A 108 -11.27 -4.17 -6.95
N GLN A 109 -10.72 -5.37 -6.77
CA GLN A 109 -11.49 -6.61 -6.83
C GLN A 109 -12.51 -6.68 -5.69
N GLY A 110 -13.77 -6.92 -6.02
CA GLY A 110 -14.86 -7.01 -5.05
C GLY A 110 -15.26 -5.68 -4.41
N VAL A 111 -14.76 -4.54 -4.89
CA VAL A 111 -15.15 -3.21 -4.41
C VAL A 111 -16.41 -2.75 -5.11
N ASP A 112 -17.38 -2.25 -4.36
CA ASP A 112 -18.57 -1.56 -4.86
C ASP A 112 -18.90 -0.35 -3.99
N ILE A 113 -19.54 0.65 -4.61
CA ILE A 113 -20.14 1.80 -3.90
C ILE A 113 -21.65 1.59 -3.90
N VAL A 114 -22.24 1.67 -2.71
CA VAL A 114 -23.65 1.40 -2.48
C VAL A 114 -24.36 2.59 -1.84
N ASN A 115 -25.57 2.89 -2.27
CA ASN A 115 -26.36 4.05 -1.85
C ASN A 115 -27.58 3.67 -1.00
N SER A 116 -27.80 2.39 -0.80
CA SER A 116 -28.93 1.88 -0.04
C SER A 116 -28.67 0.49 0.51
N VAL A 117 -29.47 0.08 1.51
CA VAL A 117 -29.43 -1.29 2.05
C VAL A 117 -29.64 -2.34 0.96
N SER A 118 -30.58 -2.11 0.03
CA SER A 118 -30.86 -3.08 -1.07
C SER A 118 -29.67 -3.21 -2.04
N GLU A 119 -28.90 -2.14 -2.27
CA GLU A 119 -27.66 -2.21 -3.06
C GLU A 119 -26.55 -2.92 -2.27
N LEU A 120 -26.45 -2.67 -0.95
CA LEU A 120 -25.49 -3.34 -0.09
C LEU A 120 -25.68 -4.85 -0.08
N GLU A 121 -26.92 -5.34 0.09
CA GLU A 121 -27.22 -6.78 0.06
C GLU A 121 -26.76 -7.45 -1.25
N LYS A 122 -26.97 -6.78 -2.40
CA LYS A 122 -26.51 -7.28 -3.70
C LYS A 122 -24.98 -7.26 -3.82
N ALA A 123 -24.35 -6.20 -3.31
CA ALA A 123 -22.92 -6.05 -3.34
C ALA A 123 -22.20 -7.07 -2.44
N VAL A 124 -22.77 -7.40 -1.27
CA VAL A 124 -22.29 -8.47 -0.40
C VAL A 124 -22.24 -9.81 -1.15
N ILE A 125 -23.36 -10.22 -1.77
CA ILE A 125 -23.44 -11.47 -2.55
C ILE A 125 -22.41 -11.51 -3.69
N LYS A 126 -22.13 -10.35 -4.29
CA LYS A 126 -21.13 -10.23 -5.35
C LYS A 126 -19.70 -10.32 -4.80
N SER A 127 -19.43 -9.65 -3.68
CA SER A 127 -18.10 -9.59 -3.05
C SER A 127 -17.73 -10.93 -2.39
N GLU A 128 -18.71 -11.67 -1.86
CA GLU A 128 -18.50 -13.01 -1.28
C GLU A 128 -17.96 -14.05 -2.27
N LYS A 129 -18.08 -13.79 -3.58
CA LYS A 129 -17.42 -14.62 -4.61
C LYS A 129 -15.90 -14.51 -4.57
N PHE A 130 -15.38 -13.44 -3.98
CA PHE A 130 -13.95 -13.16 -3.87
C PHE A 130 -13.45 -13.39 -2.44
N SER A 131 -14.21 -12.95 -1.44
CA SER A 131 -13.87 -13.08 -0.03
C SER A 131 -15.13 -12.92 0.83
N THR A 132 -15.22 -13.67 1.92
CA THR A 132 -16.25 -13.50 2.96
C THR A 132 -15.86 -12.44 3.99
N ASP A 133 -14.58 -12.04 4.02
CA ASP A 133 -14.07 -11.02 4.93
C ASP A 133 -14.22 -9.64 4.28
N LEU A 134 -15.26 -8.89 4.69
CA LEU A 134 -15.65 -7.63 4.10
C LEU A 134 -15.63 -6.49 5.12
N ILE A 135 -15.33 -5.28 4.65
CA ILE A 135 -15.51 -4.05 5.39
C ILE A 135 -16.47 -3.11 4.67
N LEU A 136 -17.15 -2.31 5.45
CA LEU A 136 -17.93 -1.16 4.99
C LEU A 136 -17.20 0.11 5.41
N GLU A 137 -16.97 1.00 4.46
CA GLU A 137 -16.34 2.30 4.71
C GLU A 137 -17.26 3.43 4.28
N GLU A 138 -17.23 4.57 4.98
CA GLU A 138 -17.78 5.81 4.48
C GLU A 138 -17.22 6.09 3.08
N TYR A 139 -18.09 6.34 2.10
CA TYR A 139 -17.64 6.75 0.79
C TYR A 139 -17.28 8.23 0.80
N VAL A 140 -16.00 8.53 0.80
CA VAL A 140 -15.48 9.89 0.72
C VAL A 140 -15.33 10.25 -0.77
N GLU A 141 -16.11 11.23 -1.24
CA GLU A 141 -15.96 11.78 -2.58
C GLU A 141 -14.92 12.90 -2.58
N GLY A 142 -13.85 12.72 -3.37
CA GLY A 142 -12.75 13.67 -3.41
C GLY A 142 -11.72 13.35 -4.50
N GLN A 143 -10.60 14.03 -4.46
CA GLN A 143 -9.47 13.78 -5.36
C GLN A 143 -8.68 12.56 -4.86
N LEU A 144 -8.59 11.52 -5.70
CA LEU A 144 -7.74 10.37 -5.42
C LEU A 144 -6.30 10.71 -5.80
N ILE A 145 -5.41 10.56 -4.85
CA ILE A 145 -3.96 10.72 -5.05
C ILE A 145 -3.20 9.50 -4.59
N ALA A 146 -2.05 9.27 -5.20
CA ALA A 146 -1.01 8.39 -4.68
C ALA A 146 0.07 9.23 -4.00
N TYR A 147 0.48 8.85 -2.79
CA TYR A 147 1.62 9.40 -2.08
C TYR A 147 2.67 8.32 -1.90
N SER A 148 3.73 8.40 -2.71
CA SER A 148 4.82 7.44 -2.68
C SER A 148 6.03 8.07 -2.02
N LEU A 149 6.49 7.48 -0.94
CA LEU A 149 7.51 8.08 -0.08
C LEU A 149 8.53 7.05 0.41
N PHE A 150 9.62 7.56 1.00
CA PHE A 150 10.59 6.76 1.73
C PHE A 150 10.70 7.24 3.17
N LEU A 151 10.76 6.27 4.06
CA LEU A 151 11.03 6.44 5.48
C LEU A 151 12.49 6.17 5.77
N GLN A 152 13.06 6.95 6.67
CA GLN A 152 14.32 6.68 7.36
C GLN A 152 14.17 7.11 8.82
N ASP A 153 14.54 6.22 9.75
CA ASP A 153 14.32 6.45 11.19
C ASP A 153 12.87 6.89 11.49
N GLN A 154 11.89 6.25 10.79
CA GLN A 154 10.44 6.54 10.92
C GLN A 154 10.06 7.97 10.50
N LYS A 155 10.93 8.67 9.77
CA LYS A 155 10.70 10.00 9.21
C LYS A 155 10.62 9.96 7.71
N VAL A 156 9.76 10.80 7.13
CA VAL A 156 9.67 10.94 5.68
C VAL A 156 10.87 11.78 5.20
N ILE A 157 11.76 11.12 4.42
CA ILE A 157 12.95 11.76 3.82
C ILE A 157 12.72 12.15 2.36
N TYR A 158 11.77 11.51 1.68
CA TYR A 158 11.37 11.79 0.31
C TYR A 158 9.89 11.49 0.13
N GLY A 159 9.21 12.26 -0.73
CA GLY A 159 7.81 12.00 -1.05
C GLY A 159 7.37 12.62 -2.37
N PHE A 160 6.69 11.83 -3.19
CA PHE A 160 6.11 12.24 -4.47
C PHE A 160 4.60 12.06 -4.43
N VAL A 161 3.87 13.05 -4.95
CA VAL A 161 2.41 13.03 -5.02
C VAL A 161 1.96 12.99 -6.46
N GLY A 162 1.16 11.99 -6.81
CA GLY A 162 0.50 11.84 -8.10
C GLY A 162 -1.01 11.91 -7.98
N ASP A 163 -1.66 12.54 -8.95
CA ASP A 163 -3.12 12.51 -9.12
C ASP A 163 -3.49 11.26 -9.93
N ASP A 164 -4.21 10.34 -9.30
CA ASP A 164 -4.61 9.06 -9.88
C ASP A 164 -5.98 9.17 -10.55
N LYS A 165 -6.06 8.71 -11.80
CA LYS A 165 -7.30 8.73 -12.59
C LYS A 165 -7.69 7.34 -13.08
N SER A 166 -8.99 7.11 -13.05
CA SER A 166 -9.63 5.87 -13.49
C SER A 166 -10.68 6.18 -14.55
N TYR A 167 -10.36 5.94 -15.81
CA TYR A 167 -11.26 6.26 -16.92
C TYR A 167 -12.06 5.06 -17.44
N LEU A 168 -11.50 3.85 -17.36
CA LEU A 168 -12.12 2.62 -17.89
C LEU A 168 -12.89 1.86 -16.80
N ASN A 169 -12.29 1.73 -15.65
CA ASN A 169 -12.91 1.12 -14.48
C ASN A 169 -12.59 2.01 -13.29
N LYS A 170 -13.62 2.52 -12.62
CA LYS A 170 -13.50 3.49 -11.52
C LYS A 170 -12.64 2.99 -10.32
N TYR A 171 -12.37 1.70 -10.26
CA TYR A 171 -11.56 1.07 -9.21
C TYR A 171 -10.15 0.69 -9.66
N LEU A 172 -9.81 0.91 -10.94
CA LEU A 172 -8.49 0.59 -11.50
C LEU A 172 -7.85 1.87 -12.04
N ILE A 173 -6.73 2.27 -11.44
CA ILE A 173 -5.96 3.42 -11.89
C ILE A 173 -5.41 3.14 -13.30
N ASN A 174 -5.65 4.05 -14.22
CA ASN A 174 -5.19 3.94 -15.61
C ASN A 174 -4.13 5.00 -15.95
N THR A 175 -4.10 6.11 -15.22
CA THR A 175 -3.24 7.24 -15.49
C THR A 175 -2.88 7.92 -14.18
N ALA A 176 -1.64 8.33 -14.04
CA ALA A 176 -1.17 9.17 -12.95
C ALA A 176 -0.34 10.33 -13.52
N TYR A 177 -0.42 11.48 -12.89
CA TYR A 177 0.42 12.65 -13.22
C TYR A 177 0.78 13.42 -11.95
N PRO A 178 1.96 14.10 -11.93
CA PRO A 178 2.39 14.82 -10.75
C PRO A 178 1.39 15.93 -10.40
N VAL A 179 1.16 16.13 -9.13
CA VAL A 179 0.28 17.19 -8.62
C VAL A 179 0.95 17.94 -7.48
N THR A 180 0.69 19.25 -7.41
CA THR A 180 1.11 20.08 -6.29
C THR A 180 -0.09 20.30 -5.37
N LEU A 181 0.08 19.95 -4.10
CA LEU A 181 -0.91 20.17 -3.06
C LEU A 181 -0.56 21.40 -2.22
N LYS A 182 -1.53 21.92 -1.47
CA LYS A 182 -1.28 22.92 -0.43
C LYS A 182 -0.32 22.36 0.62
N GLN A 183 0.57 23.21 1.13
CA GLN A 183 1.56 22.80 2.12
C GLN A 183 0.92 22.19 3.38
N GLU A 184 -0.17 22.76 3.84
CA GLU A 184 -0.92 22.28 5.01
C GLU A 184 -1.43 20.83 4.84
N VAL A 185 -1.86 20.46 3.61
CA VAL A 185 -2.30 19.11 3.28
C VAL A 185 -1.10 18.14 3.28
N LEU A 186 0.01 18.55 2.67
CA LEU A 186 1.26 17.77 2.66
C LEU A 186 1.78 17.55 4.07
N ASP A 187 1.80 18.59 4.92
CA ASP A 187 2.25 18.49 6.30
C ASP A 187 1.36 17.54 7.12
N LYS A 188 0.05 17.57 6.90
CA LYS A 188 -0.88 16.64 7.52
C LYS A 188 -0.63 15.19 7.07
N MET A 189 -0.47 14.96 5.77
CA MET A 189 -0.16 13.64 5.21
C MET A 189 1.15 13.11 5.79
N LYS A 190 2.20 13.94 5.80
CA LYS A 190 3.49 13.59 6.38
C LYS A 190 3.37 13.25 7.86
N HIS A 191 2.66 14.06 8.63
CA HIS A 191 2.43 13.82 10.05
C HIS A 191 1.73 12.48 10.30
N ASP A 192 0.66 12.18 9.57
CA ASP A 192 -0.09 10.94 9.73
C ASP A 192 0.75 9.72 9.35
N VAL A 193 1.56 9.81 8.29
CA VAL A 193 2.50 8.75 7.88
C VAL A 193 3.57 8.51 8.93
N GLU A 194 4.21 9.56 9.45
CA GLU A 194 5.25 9.44 10.50
C GLU A 194 4.67 8.89 11.80
N LYS A 195 3.40 9.18 12.08
CA LYS A 195 2.68 8.60 13.22
C LYS A 195 2.45 7.10 13.05
N VAL A 196 2.02 6.66 11.85
CA VAL A 196 1.94 5.23 11.50
C VAL A 196 3.30 4.56 11.66
N ALA A 197 4.34 5.15 11.07
CA ALA A 197 5.70 4.61 11.09
C ALA A 197 6.22 4.46 12.52
N SER A 198 6.01 5.47 13.37
CA SER A 198 6.45 5.45 14.76
C SER A 198 5.69 4.44 15.62
N TYR A 199 4.37 4.34 15.47
CA TYR A 199 3.57 3.40 16.27
C TYR A 199 3.82 1.94 15.89
N LEU A 200 4.01 1.67 14.60
CA LEU A 200 4.27 0.33 14.09
C LEU A 200 5.76 -0.02 14.02
N GLN A 201 6.65 0.90 14.42
CA GLN A 201 8.11 0.74 14.38
C GLN A 201 8.59 0.26 13.00
N LEU A 202 8.08 0.94 11.93
CA LEU A 202 8.41 0.55 10.57
C LEU A 202 9.92 0.70 10.31
N VAL A 203 10.48 -0.27 9.60
CA VAL A 203 11.86 -0.19 9.11
C VAL A 203 11.98 0.84 7.98
N ASP A 204 13.21 1.27 7.68
CA ASP A 204 13.49 2.19 6.60
C ASP A 204 13.03 1.61 5.25
N GLY A 205 12.60 2.48 4.34
CA GLY A 205 12.22 2.08 3.00
C GLY A 205 10.91 2.66 2.50
N ILE A 206 10.43 2.06 1.42
CA ILE A 206 9.25 2.53 0.70
C ILE A 206 7.99 2.46 1.54
N PHE A 207 7.14 3.49 1.40
CA PHE A 207 5.76 3.48 1.85
C PHE A 207 4.90 4.16 0.78
N HIS A 208 3.94 3.44 0.24
CA HIS A 208 3.06 3.93 -0.81
C HIS A 208 1.62 3.90 -0.32
N LEU A 209 0.93 5.03 -0.44
CA LEU A 209 -0.42 5.23 0.06
C LEU A 209 -1.35 5.70 -1.05
N GLN A 210 -2.60 5.25 -0.99
CA GLN A 210 -3.71 5.88 -1.69
C GLN A 210 -4.48 6.75 -0.69
N ILE A 211 -4.73 7.99 -1.08
CA ILE A 211 -5.34 9.01 -0.23
C ILE A 211 -6.44 9.72 -1.02
N ILE A 212 -7.60 9.94 -0.40
CA ILE A 212 -8.62 10.83 -0.94
C ILE A 212 -8.53 12.18 -0.25
N ILE A 213 -8.42 13.25 -1.03
CA ILE A 213 -8.47 14.63 -0.49
C ILE A 213 -9.88 15.18 -0.71
N LYS A 214 -10.53 15.53 0.39
CA LYS A 214 -11.84 16.20 0.42
C LYS A 214 -11.75 17.43 1.34
N ASP A 215 -12.09 18.59 0.82
CA ASP A 215 -12.07 19.87 1.58
C ASP A 215 -10.73 20.12 2.30
N ASP A 216 -9.61 19.85 1.61
CA ASP A 216 -8.24 19.92 2.11
C ASP A 216 -7.91 18.93 3.26
N ILE A 217 -8.77 17.95 3.51
CA ILE A 217 -8.54 16.88 4.48
C ILE A 217 -8.11 15.61 3.73
N PRO A 218 -6.90 15.08 4.00
CA PRO A 218 -6.45 13.82 3.44
C PRO A 218 -7.02 12.63 4.24
N TYR A 219 -7.60 11.65 3.55
CA TYR A 219 -8.10 10.39 4.11
C TYR A 219 -7.32 9.23 3.52
N ILE A 220 -6.55 8.52 4.34
CA ILE A 220 -5.80 7.33 3.91
C ILE A 220 -6.79 6.19 3.67
N ILE A 221 -6.80 5.63 2.44
CA ILE A 221 -7.73 4.56 2.06
C ILE A 221 -7.05 3.21 1.83
N ASP A 222 -5.79 3.19 1.44
CA ASP A 222 -5.00 1.97 1.25
C ASP A 222 -3.50 2.26 1.39
N VAL A 223 -2.73 1.25 1.80
CA VAL A 223 -1.28 1.36 1.99
C VAL A 223 -0.54 0.11 1.54
N THR A 224 0.70 0.26 1.15
CA THR A 224 1.59 -0.86 0.86
C THR A 224 3.06 -0.51 1.10
N ARG A 225 3.85 -1.50 1.50
CA ARG A 225 5.29 -1.39 1.74
C ARG A 225 6.12 -1.97 0.58
N ARG A 226 5.55 -2.07 -0.58
CA ARG A 226 6.17 -2.58 -1.81
C ARG A 226 6.09 -1.57 -2.95
N ILE A 227 6.92 -1.80 -3.96
CA ILE A 227 6.88 -0.99 -5.19
C ILE A 227 5.52 -1.14 -5.89
N PRO A 228 4.87 -0.05 -6.36
CA PRO A 228 3.69 -0.13 -7.21
C PRO A 228 3.94 -0.97 -8.46
N GLY A 229 2.90 -1.72 -8.89
CA GLY A 229 2.99 -2.68 -10.00
C GLY A 229 2.81 -2.07 -11.40
N ASP A 230 2.67 -0.75 -11.47
CA ASP A 230 2.50 0.02 -12.71
C ASP A 230 3.77 0.82 -13.06
N LEU A 231 3.64 1.78 -13.97
CA LEU A 231 4.73 2.68 -14.36
C LEU A 231 4.95 3.87 -13.40
N TYR A 232 4.29 3.90 -12.25
CA TYR A 232 4.40 4.98 -11.27
C TYR A 232 5.85 5.25 -10.81
N PRO A 233 6.69 4.22 -10.55
CA PRO A 233 8.12 4.43 -10.28
C PRO A 233 8.85 5.19 -11.39
N LYS A 234 8.52 4.90 -12.65
CA LYS A 234 9.10 5.61 -13.81
C LYS A 234 8.62 7.06 -13.91
N LEU A 235 7.34 7.30 -13.58
CA LEU A 235 6.84 8.68 -13.49
C LEU A 235 7.64 9.50 -12.49
N ILE A 236 7.91 8.94 -11.31
CA ILE A 236 8.72 9.59 -10.26
C ILE A 236 10.13 9.88 -10.77
N GLU A 237 10.80 8.87 -11.34
CA GLU A 237 12.17 9.00 -11.87
C GLU A 237 12.26 10.10 -12.93
N TYR A 238 11.29 10.19 -13.85
CA TYR A 238 11.27 11.21 -14.89
C TYR A 238 10.91 12.61 -14.38
N CYS A 239 10.03 12.72 -13.40
CA CYS A 239 9.59 14.02 -12.88
C CYS A 239 10.62 14.65 -11.93
N ASP A 240 11.18 13.84 -11.03
CA ASP A 240 12.04 14.34 -9.97
C ASP A 240 13.54 14.09 -10.21
N GLY A 241 13.88 13.24 -11.19
CA GLY A 241 15.27 12.90 -11.50
C GLY A 241 15.95 12.08 -10.38
N VAL A 242 15.18 11.36 -9.56
CA VAL A 242 15.69 10.54 -8.46
C VAL A 242 15.81 9.07 -8.86
N ALA A 243 16.70 8.33 -8.22
CA ALA A 243 16.89 6.90 -8.48
C ALA A 243 15.89 6.03 -7.67
N TYR A 244 14.58 6.25 -7.87
CA TYR A 244 13.51 5.66 -7.06
C TYR A 244 13.57 4.12 -6.98
N SER A 245 13.69 3.45 -8.13
CA SER A 245 13.77 1.97 -8.16
C SER A 245 15.01 1.44 -7.44
N LYS A 246 16.13 2.16 -7.51
CA LYS A 246 17.37 1.84 -6.80
C LYS A 246 17.17 2.01 -5.29
N ALA A 247 16.50 3.07 -4.84
CA ALA A 247 16.20 3.29 -3.44
C ALA A 247 15.31 2.17 -2.87
N VAL A 248 14.36 1.64 -3.65
CA VAL A 248 13.57 0.46 -3.25
C VAL A 248 14.45 -0.76 -3.03
N VAL A 249 15.37 -1.05 -3.94
CA VAL A 249 16.31 -2.18 -3.77
C VAL A 249 17.15 -1.98 -2.52
N LYS A 250 17.76 -0.80 -2.36
CA LYS A 250 18.59 -0.46 -1.19
C LYS A 250 17.85 -0.61 0.13
N SER A 251 16.57 -0.23 0.19
CA SER A 251 15.78 -0.38 1.41
C SER A 251 15.64 -1.84 1.85
N TYR A 252 15.45 -2.77 0.91
CA TYR A 252 15.40 -4.20 1.23
C TYR A 252 16.77 -4.80 1.59
N LEU A 253 17.86 -4.15 1.15
CA LEU A 253 19.21 -4.51 1.54
C LEU A 253 19.62 -3.91 2.90
N GLY A 254 18.83 -3.01 3.47
CA GLY A 254 19.19 -2.26 4.68
C GLY A 254 20.29 -1.23 4.46
N GLU A 255 20.47 -0.77 3.22
CA GLU A 255 21.46 0.25 2.87
C GLU A 255 20.90 1.69 3.07
N ALA A 256 21.81 2.64 3.34
CA ALA A 256 21.46 4.04 3.52
C ALA A 256 20.82 4.65 2.25
N LEU A 257 19.77 5.46 2.44
CA LEU A 257 18.94 6.02 1.38
C LEU A 257 19.22 7.50 1.08
N GLU A 258 19.94 8.19 1.93
CA GLU A 258 20.07 9.67 1.95
C GLU A 258 20.48 10.28 0.61
N ASN A 259 21.36 9.63 -0.14
CA ASN A 259 21.89 10.14 -1.42
C ASN A 259 21.04 9.77 -2.65
N GLU A 260 20.00 8.95 -2.51
CA GLU A 260 19.23 8.45 -3.65
C GLU A 260 18.18 9.46 -4.13
N PHE A 261 17.88 10.47 -3.31
CA PHE A 261 16.86 11.49 -3.60
C PHE A 261 17.47 12.86 -3.99
N GLU A 262 18.78 12.93 -4.16
CA GLU A 262 19.39 14.08 -4.79
C GLU A 262 19.03 14.09 -6.28
N ARG A 263 18.56 15.24 -6.78
CA ARG A 263 18.20 15.42 -8.19
C ARG A 263 19.39 15.13 -9.09
N ASN A 264 19.29 14.09 -9.88
CA ASN A 264 20.27 13.84 -10.95
C ASN A 264 19.82 14.59 -12.22
N LEU A 265 20.42 15.73 -12.48
CA LEU A 265 20.12 16.59 -13.64
C LEU A 265 20.53 15.97 -14.98
N ASP A 266 21.22 14.83 -14.98
CA ASP A 266 21.69 14.13 -16.18
C ASP A 266 20.66 13.13 -16.77
N LEU A 267 19.48 13.02 -16.18
CA LEU A 267 18.40 12.14 -16.66
C LEU A 267 17.39 12.86 -17.60
N ASN A 268 17.70 14.06 -18.09
CA ASN A 268 16.89 14.80 -19.06
C ASN A 268 17.26 14.48 -20.50
#